data_925a48b04fe252b8659d473b3da7abfd
#
_entry.id   925a48b04fe252b8659d473b3da7abfd
#
_cell.length_a   1.000
_cell.length_b   1.000
_cell.length_c   1.000
_cell.angle_alpha   90.00
_cell.angle_beta   90.00
_cell.angle_gamma   90.00
#
_symmetry.space_group_name_H-M   'P 1'
#
loop_
_entity.id
_entity.type
_entity.pdbx_description
1 polymer ?
#
loop_
_entity_poly.entity_id
_entity_poly.type
_entity_poly.pdbx_seq_one_letter_code
_entity_poly.pdbx_strand_id
1 'polypeptide(L)'
;IGSNSDLILENEITGNLIRTIEEFGNKGRGFITFPTKFNMVDKLINLNHNGKVIFRMSVNPEMIIKKVEIGTSSLNKRIEAVNKMCEAGYRVGLLIAPVILIDSWKELYVELLNTLFERLSDKVKNEMFLEVIFMTYSYVQNAINNQAFPGALRLYNRELMTGRGRGKYYYRQEYRDEAEAFLRKEIKNRFKSAEIVYVV
;
A
#
# COMPACT_ATOMS: atom_id res chain seq x y z
N ILE A 1 0.32 -1.00 -13.97
CA ILE A 1 -0.85 -1.78 -14.41
C ILE A 1 -1.76 -2.10 -13.23
N GLY A 2 -3.05 -2.45 -13.46
CA GLY A 2 -3.99 -2.78 -12.37
C GLY A 2 -4.51 -1.56 -11.59
N SER A 3 -4.94 -0.50 -12.27
CA SER A 3 -5.42 0.72 -11.61
C SER A 3 -6.79 0.56 -10.93
N ASN A 4 -7.61 -0.37 -11.38
CA ASN A 4 -8.99 -0.56 -10.94
C ASN A 4 -9.26 -1.94 -10.31
N SER A 5 -8.25 -2.81 -10.28
CA SER A 5 -8.35 -4.16 -9.70
C SER A 5 -7.03 -4.57 -9.07
N ASP A 6 -7.08 -5.57 -8.18
CA ASP A 6 -5.85 -6.18 -7.65
C ASP A 6 -5.43 -7.35 -8.54
N LEU A 7 -4.30 -7.18 -9.23
CA LEU A 7 -3.83 -8.15 -10.21
C LEU A 7 -3.39 -9.49 -9.60
N ILE A 8 -2.96 -9.51 -8.34
CA ILE A 8 -2.64 -10.76 -7.64
C ILE A 8 -3.91 -11.59 -7.44
N LEU A 9 -4.99 -10.95 -6.96
CA LEU A 9 -6.28 -11.63 -6.78
C LEU A 9 -6.85 -12.11 -8.13
N GLU A 10 -6.82 -11.24 -9.14
CA GLU A 10 -7.32 -11.56 -10.49
C GLU A 10 -6.54 -12.71 -11.14
N ASN A 11 -5.24 -12.79 -10.88
CA ASN A 11 -4.36 -13.80 -11.45
C ASN A 11 -4.72 -15.22 -10.99
N GLU A 12 -5.33 -15.38 -9.81
CA GLU A 12 -5.76 -16.71 -9.33
C GLU A 12 -6.84 -17.34 -10.24
N ILE A 13 -7.57 -16.51 -10.98
CA ILE A 13 -8.60 -16.93 -11.92
C ILE A 13 -8.09 -16.92 -13.36
N THR A 14 -7.39 -15.86 -13.77
CA THR A 14 -7.10 -15.58 -15.17
C THR A 14 -5.70 -16.01 -15.61
N GLY A 15 -4.73 -16.05 -14.71
CA GLY A 15 -3.31 -16.25 -15.04
C GLY A 15 -2.67 -15.10 -15.84
N ASN A 16 -3.37 -13.98 -16.02
CA ASN A 16 -2.92 -12.88 -16.86
C ASN A 16 -1.67 -12.19 -16.35
N LEU A 17 -1.53 -12.03 -15.02
CA LEU A 17 -0.35 -11.39 -14.44
C LEU A 17 0.92 -12.20 -14.72
N ILE A 18 0.86 -13.53 -14.59
CA ILE A 18 1.97 -14.43 -14.92
C ILE A 18 2.41 -14.22 -16.37
N ARG A 19 1.48 -14.31 -17.32
CA ARG A 19 1.78 -14.10 -18.75
C ARG A 19 2.37 -12.71 -19.00
N THR A 20 1.80 -11.68 -18.37
CA THR A 20 2.30 -10.30 -18.52
C THR A 20 3.74 -10.16 -18.03
N ILE A 21 4.07 -10.75 -16.87
CA ILE A 21 5.43 -10.72 -16.31
C ILE A 21 6.42 -11.40 -17.24
N GLU A 22 6.11 -12.59 -17.71
CA GLU A 22 7.01 -13.38 -18.61
C GLU A 22 7.19 -12.70 -19.96
N GLU A 23 6.11 -12.26 -20.61
CA GLU A 23 6.18 -11.57 -21.89
C GLU A 23 6.92 -10.25 -21.79
N PHE A 24 6.62 -9.45 -20.76
CA PHE A 24 7.30 -8.17 -20.55
C PHE A 24 8.76 -8.36 -20.13
N GLY A 25 9.05 -9.36 -19.30
CA GLY A 25 10.41 -9.73 -18.93
C GLY A 25 11.27 -10.00 -20.16
N ASN A 26 10.74 -10.76 -21.13
CA ASN A 26 11.46 -11.15 -22.33
C ASN A 26 11.54 -10.02 -23.37
N LYS A 27 10.44 -9.33 -23.68
CA LYS A 27 10.32 -8.41 -24.82
C LYS A 27 10.16 -6.94 -24.44
N GLY A 28 9.76 -6.63 -23.19
CA GLY A 28 9.43 -5.29 -22.75
C GLY A 28 10.64 -4.37 -22.67
N ARG A 29 10.40 -3.07 -22.89
CA ARG A 29 11.35 -1.98 -22.63
C ARG A 29 10.91 -1.19 -21.41
N GLY A 30 11.83 -0.86 -20.50
CA GLY A 30 11.53 -0.16 -19.26
C GLY A 30 11.01 -1.10 -18.16
N PHE A 31 10.08 -0.62 -17.35
CA PHE A 31 9.56 -1.34 -16.17
C PHE A 31 8.05 -1.40 -16.17
N ILE A 32 7.48 -2.50 -15.68
CA ILE A 32 6.09 -2.57 -15.26
C ILE A 32 6.00 -2.65 -13.75
N THR A 33 4.92 -2.14 -13.20
CA THR A 33 4.67 -2.17 -11.76
C THR A 33 3.20 -2.38 -11.48
N PHE A 34 2.91 -3.07 -10.38
CA PHE A 34 1.55 -3.26 -9.88
C PHE A 34 1.52 -3.21 -8.35
N PRO A 35 0.51 -2.54 -7.77
CA PRO A 35 0.25 -2.58 -6.34
C PRO A 35 -0.64 -3.77 -5.99
N THR A 36 -0.54 -4.26 -4.76
CA THR A 36 -1.42 -5.30 -4.23
C THR A 36 -1.64 -5.17 -2.73
N LYS A 37 -2.74 -5.74 -2.24
CA LYS A 37 -3.06 -5.97 -0.82
C LYS A 37 -3.12 -7.47 -0.49
N PHE A 38 -2.70 -8.33 -1.42
CA PHE A 38 -2.78 -9.79 -1.30
C PHE A 38 -1.40 -10.44 -1.31
N ASN A 39 -1.29 -11.56 -0.62
CA ASN A 39 -0.03 -12.28 -0.38
C ASN A 39 0.19 -13.51 -1.28
N MET A 40 -0.71 -13.79 -2.26
CA MET A 40 -0.60 -14.97 -3.12
C MET A 40 0.46 -14.79 -4.21
N VAL A 41 1.72 -14.72 -3.81
CA VAL A 41 2.86 -14.45 -4.70
C VAL A 41 3.63 -15.71 -5.13
N ASP A 42 3.32 -16.87 -4.56
CA ASP A 42 4.12 -18.07 -4.75
C ASP A 42 4.25 -18.51 -6.23
N LYS A 43 3.25 -18.21 -7.06
CA LYS A 43 3.29 -18.48 -8.51
C LYS A 43 4.19 -17.50 -9.27
N LEU A 44 4.62 -16.40 -8.65
CA LEU A 44 5.40 -15.35 -9.31
C LEU A 44 6.91 -15.45 -9.03
N ILE A 45 7.32 -16.13 -7.96
CA ILE A 45 8.71 -16.12 -7.48
C ILE A 45 9.71 -16.76 -8.46
N ASN A 46 9.25 -17.68 -9.31
CA ASN A 46 10.11 -18.38 -10.26
C ASN A 46 9.97 -17.87 -11.71
N LEU A 47 9.25 -16.76 -11.93
CA LEU A 47 9.06 -16.23 -13.27
C LEU A 47 10.30 -15.49 -13.78
N ASN A 48 10.53 -15.57 -15.08
CA ASN A 48 11.60 -14.82 -15.73
C ASN A 48 11.17 -13.37 -15.98
N HIS A 49 11.32 -12.51 -14.95
CA HIS A 49 10.99 -11.10 -15.04
C HIS A 49 12.15 -10.20 -15.49
N ASN A 50 13.38 -10.73 -15.60
CA ASN A 50 14.59 -10.02 -16.04
C ASN A 50 14.83 -8.67 -15.34
N GLY A 51 14.46 -8.54 -14.05
CA GLY A 51 14.58 -7.30 -13.29
C GLY A 51 13.64 -6.15 -13.73
N LYS A 52 12.72 -6.38 -14.66
CA LYS A 52 11.85 -5.35 -15.26
C LYS A 52 10.51 -5.17 -14.55
N VAL A 53 10.27 -5.89 -13.47
CA VAL A 53 9.00 -5.86 -12.74
C VAL A 53 9.21 -5.33 -11.34
N ILE A 54 8.40 -4.34 -10.97
CA ILE A 54 8.40 -3.72 -9.65
C ILE A 54 7.16 -4.18 -8.90
N PHE A 55 7.37 -4.90 -7.82
CA PHE A 55 6.31 -5.35 -6.92
C PHE A 55 6.06 -4.29 -5.85
N ARG A 56 4.82 -3.86 -5.69
CA ARG A 56 4.45 -2.85 -4.69
C ARG A 56 3.39 -3.41 -3.74
N MET A 57 3.73 -3.50 -2.45
CA MET A 57 2.80 -3.98 -1.43
C MET A 57 2.21 -2.80 -0.66
N SER A 58 0.89 -2.70 -0.66
CA SER A 58 0.18 -1.78 0.22
C SER A 58 0.23 -2.28 1.66
N VAL A 59 0.62 -1.43 2.58
CA VAL A 59 0.70 -1.72 4.02
C VAL A 59 -0.07 -0.68 4.82
N ASN A 60 -0.71 -1.12 5.89
CA ASN A 60 -1.45 -0.28 6.82
C ASN A 60 -1.37 -0.87 8.24
N PRO A 61 -1.65 -0.08 9.29
CA PRO A 61 -1.83 -0.63 10.63
C PRO A 61 -2.85 -1.79 10.64
N GLU A 62 -2.56 -2.82 11.38
CA GLU A 62 -3.38 -4.06 11.42
C GLU A 62 -4.85 -3.76 11.74
N MET A 63 -5.12 -2.76 12.58
CA MET A 63 -6.47 -2.32 12.89
C MET A 63 -7.20 -1.75 11.66
N ILE A 64 -6.49 -0.95 10.84
CA ILE A 64 -7.04 -0.40 9.59
C ILE A 64 -7.28 -1.55 8.59
N ILE A 65 -6.34 -2.48 8.46
CA ILE A 65 -6.53 -3.66 7.60
C ILE A 65 -7.81 -4.41 7.98
N LYS A 66 -7.99 -4.69 9.26
CA LYS A 66 -9.17 -5.45 9.75
C LYS A 66 -10.50 -4.72 9.60
N LYS A 67 -10.52 -3.39 9.80
CA LYS A 67 -11.77 -2.62 9.85
C LYS A 67 -12.12 -1.90 8.54
N VAL A 68 -11.15 -1.67 7.68
CA VAL A 68 -11.32 -0.88 6.43
C VAL A 68 -10.99 -1.70 5.19
N GLU A 69 -9.92 -2.49 5.23
CA GLU A 69 -9.46 -3.29 4.08
C GLU A 69 -9.98 -4.74 4.15
N ILE A 70 -11.25 -4.89 4.45
CA ILE A 70 -11.90 -6.19 4.69
C ILE A 70 -11.69 -7.13 3.51
N GLY A 71 -11.32 -8.38 3.80
CA GLY A 71 -11.10 -9.42 2.79
C GLY A 71 -9.69 -9.42 2.19
N THR A 72 -8.82 -8.48 2.56
CA THR A 72 -7.42 -8.46 2.11
C THR A 72 -6.50 -9.24 3.08
N SER A 73 -5.25 -9.44 2.69
CA SER A 73 -4.28 -10.16 3.52
C SER A 73 -3.89 -9.38 4.78
N SER A 74 -3.64 -10.06 5.90
CA SER A 74 -3.12 -9.46 7.13
C SER A 74 -1.73 -8.83 6.90
N LEU A 75 -1.34 -7.89 7.75
CA LEU A 75 -0.03 -7.23 7.66
C LEU A 75 1.13 -8.23 7.63
N ASN A 76 1.11 -9.23 8.50
CA ASN A 76 2.14 -10.25 8.56
C ASN A 76 2.31 -11.01 7.23
N LYS A 77 1.20 -11.43 6.61
CA LYS A 77 1.22 -12.10 5.31
C LYS A 77 1.72 -11.19 4.19
N ARG A 78 1.41 -9.89 4.25
CA ARG A 78 1.94 -8.90 3.30
C ARG A 78 3.45 -8.76 3.43
N ILE A 79 3.99 -8.70 4.66
CA ILE A 79 5.42 -8.61 4.93
C ILE A 79 6.15 -9.86 4.41
N GLU A 80 5.60 -11.05 4.67
CA GLU A 80 6.17 -12.31 4.16
C GLU A 80 6.20 -12.32 2.62
N ALA A 81 5.16 -11.84 1.97
CA ALA A 81 5.13 -11.72 0.51
C ALA A 81 6.19 -10.76 -0.03
N VAL A 82 6.41 -9.61 0.64
CA VAL A 82 7.47 -8.66 0.27
C VAL A 82 8.85 -9.30 0.38
N ASN A 83 9.12 -9.99 1.49
CA ASN A 83 10.39 -10.70 1.67
C ASN A 83 10.61 -11.75 0.57
N LYS A 84 9.61 -12.58 0.27
CA LYS A 84 9.67 -13.59 -0.80
C LYS A 84 9.95 -12.96 -2.18
N MET A 85 9.25 -11.88 -2.52
CA MET A 85 9.42 -11.22 -3.82
C MET A 85 10.78 -10.56 -3.95
N CYS A 86 11.29 -9.92 -2.90
CA CYS A 86 12.64 -9.37 -2.88
C CYS A 86 13.71 -10.47 -3.04
N GLU A 87 13.54 -11.60 -2.35
CA GLU A 87 14.45 -12.75 -2.48
C GLU A 87 14.43 -13.35 -3.87
N ALA A 88 13.27 -13.37 -4.53
CA ALA A 88 13.11 -13.76 -5.93
C ALA A 88 13.67 -12.73 -6.95
N GLY A 89 14.30 -11.65 -6.48
CA GLY A 89 14.97 -10.66 -7.34
C GLY A 89 14.07 -9.56 -7.89
N TYR A 90 12.83 -9.46 -7.42
CA TYR A 90 11.98 -8.32 -7.78
C TYR A 90 12.42 -7.06 -7.04
N ARG A 91 12.42 -5.93 -7.73
CA ARG A 91 12.46 -4.63 -7.05
C ARG A 91 11.17 -4.44 -6.27
N VAL A 92 11.27 -4.08 -4.99
CA VAL A 92 10.11 -3.98 -4.10
C VAL A 92 9.87 -2.56 -3.62
N GLY A 93 8.60 -2.18 -3.50
CA GLY A 93 8.16 -0.93 -2.88
C GLY A 93 7.05 -1.18 -1.86
N LEU A 94 7.02 -0.35 -0.82
CA LEU A 94 5.94 -0.33 0.15
C LEU A 94 5.09 0.91 -0.04
N LEU A 95 3.77 0.71 -0.10
CA LEU A 95 2.79 1.79 -0.14
C LEU A 95 2.11 1.88 1.22
N ILE A 96 2.38 2.94 1.98
CA ILE A 96 1.55 3.29 3.13
C ILE A 96 0.30 3.98 2.56
N ALA A 97 -0.71 3.16 2.23
CA ALA A 97 -1.85 3.60 1.41
C ALA A 97 -3.13 2.80 1.67
N PRO A 98 -4.23 3.49 1.95
CA PRO A 98 -4.31 4.91 2.22
C PRO A 98 -3.89 5.26 3.67
N VAL A 99 -3.27 6.42 3.87
CA VAL A 99 -3.08 6.97 5.21
C VAL A 99 -4.41 7.50 5.71
N ILE A 100 -4.85 7.03 6.87
CA ILE A 100 -6.13 7.37 7.48
C ILE A 100 -5.89 7.99 8.86
N LEU A 101 -6.29 9.25 9.04
CA LEU A 101 -6.10 10.00 10.27
C LEU A 101 -7.33 9.82 11.18
N ILE A 102 -7.39 8.67 11.85
CA ILE A 102 -8.36 8.37 12.91
C ILE A 102 -7.74 8.66 14.29
N ASP A 103 -8.52 8.51 15.34
CA ASP A 103 -8.00 8.64 16.70
C ASP A 103 -6.78 7.76 16.92
N SER A 104 -5.76 8.31 17.59
CA SER A 104 -4.47 7.64 17.84
C SER A 104 -3.71 7.22 16.56
N TRP A 105 -3.89 7.92 15.44
CA TRP A 105 -3.22 7.57 14.19
C TRP A 105 -1.69 7.56 14.31
N LYS A 106 -1.11 8.44 15.11
CA LYS A 106 0.36 8.50 15.30
C LYS A 106 0.89 7.20 15.89
N GLU A 107 0.25 6.72 16.94
CA GLU A 107 0.59 5.47 17.62
C GLU A 107 0.43 4.27 16.67
N LEU A 108 -0.66 4.22 15.91
CA LEU A 108 -0.93 3.17 14.94
C LEU A 108 0.14 3.10 13.83
N TYR A 109 0.56 4.25 13.30
CA TYR A 109 1.60 4.26 12.27
C TYR A 109 3.00 4.01 12.85
N VAL A 110 3.28 4.38 14.09
CA VAL A 110 4.51 3.97 14.80
C VAL A 110 4.55 2.45 14.96
N GLU A 111 3.45 1.82 15.39
CA GLU A 111 3.34 0.37 15.51
C GLU A 111 3.55 -0.33 14.15
N LEU A 112 2.91 0.18 13.08
CA LEU A 112 3.14 -0.31 11.72
C LEU A 112 4.62 -0.29 11.37
N LEU A 113 5.27 0.86 11.54
CA LEU A 113 6.68 1.04 11.14
C LEU A 113 7.62 0.19 12.00
N ASN A 114 7.33 -0.02 13.29
CA ASN A 114 8.07 -0.94 14.15
C ASN A 114 7.93 -2.39 13.63
N THR A 115 6.70 -2.83 13.36
CA THR A 115 6.42 -4.17 12.82
C THR A 115 7.15 -4.40 11.49
N LEU A 116 7.13 -3.41 10.60
CA LEU A 116 7.87 -3.48 9.33
C LEU A 116 9.37 -3.57 9.57
N PHE A 117 9.93 -2.75 10.48
CA PHE A 117 11.36 -2.76 10.77
C PHE A 117 11.83 -4.09 11.37
N GLU A 118 11.04 -4.69 12.24
CA GLU A 118 11.36 -5.97 12.89
C GLU A 118 11.27 -7.17 11.93
N ARG A 119 10.30 -7.16 11.00
CA ARG A 119 9.93 -8.35 10.21
C ARG A 119 10.37 -8.34 8.76
N LEU A 120 10.71 -7.19 8.19
CA LEU A 120 11.31 -7.11 6.86
C LEU A 120 12.75 -7.63 6.92
N SER A 121 13.16 -8.37 5.91
CA SER A 121 14.55 -8.80 5.76
C SER A 121 15.48 -7.58 5.57
N ASP A 122 16.76 -7.75 5.93
CA ASP A 122 17.73 -6.66 5.76
C ASP A 122 17.90 -6.25 4.30
N LYS A 123 17.78 -7.21 3.39
CA LYS A 123 17.79 -6.96 1.95
C LYS A 123 16.65 -6.01 1.55
N VAL A 124 15.41 -6.29 1.98
CA VAL A 124 14.26 -5.41 1.73
C VAL A 124 14.50 -4.02 2.32
N LYS A 125 14.92 -3.92 3.58
CA LYS A 125 15.15 -2.63 4.26
C LYS A 125 16.18 -1.77 3.54
N ASN A 126 17.17 -2.38 2.88
CA ASN A 126 18.23 -1.68 2.16
C ASN A 126 17.86 -1.29 0.73
N GLU A 127 16.99 -2.05 0.07
CA GLU A 127 16.69 -1.91 -1.36
C GLU A 127 15.31 -1.31 -1.66
N MET A 128 14.38 -1.32 -0.68
CA MET A 128 13.01 -0.84 -0.89
C MET A 128 12.91 0.67 -1.03
N PHE A 129 11.87 1.08 -1.73
CA PHE A 129 11.37 2.46 -1.71
C PHE A 129 10.00 2.52 -1.03
N LEU A 130 9.60 3.72 -0.59
CA LEU A 130 8.29 3.96 0.03
C LEU A 130 7.50 5.01 -0.75
N GLU A 131 6.20 4.79 -0.77
CA GLU A 131 5.19 5.74 -1.24
C GLU A 131 4.19 5.98 -0.11
N VAL A 132 3.77 7.21 0.08
CA VAL A 132 2.77 7.59 1.10
C VAL A 132 1.60 8.24 0.41
N ILE A 133 0.41 7.66 0.54
CA ILE A 133 -0.79 8.12 -0.15
C ILE A 133 -1.89 8.38 0.88
N PHE A 134 -2.26 9.65 1.04
CA PHE A 134 -3.35 10.01 1.94
C PHE A 134 -4.70 9.62 1.38
N MET A 135 -5.61 9.25 2.26
CA MET A 135 -6.97 8.89 1.89
C MET A 135 -7.69 10.06 1.22
N THR A 136 -8.32 9.75 0.09
CA THR A 136 -9.38 10.57 -0.48
C THR A 136 -10.71 9.80 -0.36
N TYR A 137 -11.77 10.48 0.08
CA TYR A 137 -13.04 9.84 0.35
C TYR A 137 -14.17 10.47 -0.46
N SER A 138 -14.88 9.71 -1.29
CA SER A 138 -15.93 10.27 -2.15
C SER A 138 -17.23 10.52 -1.40
N TYR A 139 -17.99 11.52 -1.83
CA TYR A 139 -19.34 11.80 -1.29
C TYR A 139 -20.28 10.61 -1.51
N VAL A 140 -20.18 9.99 -2.68
CA VAL A 140 -21.00 8.82 -3.03
C VAL A 140 -20.62 7.64 -2.12
N GLN A 141 -19.33 7.37 -1.93
CA GLN A 141 -18.87 6.31 -1.05
C GLN A 141 -19.32 6.54 0.40
N ASN A 142 -19.27 7.79 0.87
CA ASN A 142 -19.77 8.15 2.20
C ASN A 142 -21.27 7.86 2.34
N ALA A 143 -22.07 8.22 1.35
CA ALA A 143 -23.51 7.97 1.36
C ALA A 143 -23.82 6.45 1.35
N ILE A 144 -23.16 5.69 0.48
CA ILE A 144 -23.30 4.24 0.40
C ILE A 144 -22.91 3.57 1.73
N ASN A 145 -21.77 3.91 2.29
CA ASN A 145 -21.30 3.32 3.54
C ASN A 145 -22.23 3.61 4.71
N ASN A 146 -22.77 4.83 4.81
CA ASN A 146 -23.71 5.19 5.87
C ASN A 146 -25.03 4.41 5.80
N GLN A 147 -25.47 4.07 4.59
CA GLN A 147 -26.73 3.31 4.37
C GLN A 147 -26.51 1.81 4.45
N ALA A 148 -25.51 1.30 3.74
CA ALA A 148 -25.30 -0.14 3.61
C ALA A 148 -24.53 -0.76 4.79
N PHE A 149 -23.68 0.02 5.45
CA PHE A 149 -22.78 -0.45 6.51
C PHE A 149 -22.79 0.50 7.72
N PRO A 150 -23.91 0.65 8.44
CA PRO A 150 -24.05 1.63 9.52
C PRO A 150 -23.10 1.39 10.70
N GLY A 151 -22.61 0.15 10.86
CA GLY A 151 -21.61 -0.24 11.88
C GLY A 151 -20.16 -0.15 11.43
N ALA A 152 -19.88 0.25 10.18
CA ALA A 152 -18.51 0.39 9.70
C ALA A 152 -17.80 1.61 10.32
N LEU A 153 -16.47 1.55 10.32
CA LEU A 153 -15.65 2.67 10.76
C LEU A 153 -15.95 3.91 9.91
N ARG A 154 -16.29 5.02 10.56
CA ARG A 154 -16.50 6.28 9.85
C ARG A 154 -15.16 6.89 9.45
N LEU A 155 -14.93 6.97 8.15
CA LEU A 155 -13.69 7.50 7.58
C LEU A 155 -13.77 9.01 7.30
N TYR A 156 -14.97 9.52 7.11
CA TYR A 156 -15.18 10.96 6.94
C TYR A 156 -15.18 11.67 8.29
N ASN A 157 -14.29 12.64 8.45
CA ASN A 157 -14.25 13.54 9.58
C ASN A 157 -14.34 14.98 9.09
N ARG A 158 -15.40 15.70 9.48
CA ARG A 158 -15.66 17.08 9.04
C ARG A 158 -14.60 18.08 9.52
N GLU A 159 -13.99 17.83 10.68
CA GLU A 159 -12.96 18.71 11.24
C GLU A 159 -11.65 18.58 10.47
N LEU A 160 -11.27 17.34 10.10
CA LEU A 160 -10.03 17.04 9.44
C LEU A 160 -10.11 17.17 7.90
N MET A 161 -11.31 17.08 7.33
CA MET A 161 -11.49 16.97 5.87
C MET A 161 -12.28 18.14 5.29
N THR A 162 -12.03 18.40 4.01
CA THR A 162 -12.75 19.41 3.21
C THR A 162 -13.02 18.89 1.81
N GLY A 163 -14.09 19.38 1.17
CA GLY A 163 -14.37 19.11 -0.23
C GLY A 163 -13.58 20.08 -1.12
N ARG A 164 -12.88 19.55 -2.12
CA ARG A 164 -12.16 20.34 -3.15
C ARG A 164 -12.80 20.21 -4.53
N GLY A 165 -14.10 19.94 -4.57
CA GLY A 165 -14.81 19.65 -5.83
C GLY A 165 -14.62 18.20 -6.30
N ARG A 166 -15.11 17.89 -7.51
CA ARG A 166 -15.06 16.54 -8.12
C ARG A 166 -15.64 15.40 -7.25
N GLY A 167 -16.54 15.75 -6.30
CA GLY A 167 -17.22 14.79 -5.45
C GLY A 167 -16.32 14.06 -4.43
N LYS A 168 -15.21 14.64 -4.01
CA LYS A 168 -14.28 14.03 -3.06
C LYS A 168 -13.98 14.92 -1.86
N TYR A 169 -13.74 14.26 -0.72
CA TYR A 169 -13.16 14.84 0.48
C TYR A 169 -11.66 14.56 0.51
N TYR A 170 -10.90 15.52 1.05
CA TYR A 170 -9.45 15.44 1.27
C TYR A 170 -9.15 15.96 2.67
N TYR A 171 -8.07 15.52 3.28
CA TYR A 171 -7.59 16.15 4.49
C TYR A 171 -7.25 17.62 4.25
N ARG A 172 -7.60 18.49 5.20
CA ARG A 172 -7.19 19.89 5.19
C ARG A 172 -5.68 19.95 5.22
N GLN A 173 -5.11 21.00 4.61
CA GLN A 173 -3.67 21.10 4.38
C GLN A 173 -2.86 20.99 5.69
N GLU A 174 -3.31 21.66 6.75
CA GLU A 174 -2.68 21.65 8.08
C GLU A 174 -2.49 20.24 8.65
N TYR A 175 -3.54 19.39 8.61
CA TYR A 175 -3.46 18.01 9.11
C TYR A 175 -2.66 17.10 8.20
N ARG A 176 -2.70 17.35 6.92
CA ARG A 176 -1.89 16.61 5.95
C ARG A 176 -0.41 16.93 6.15
N ASP A 177 -0.04 18.20 6.30
CA ASP A 177 1.34 18.63 6.50
C ASP A 177 1.91 18.08 7.81
N GLU A 178 1.11 18.12 8.89
CA GLU A 178 1.48 17.50 10.16
C GLU A 178 1.75 15.99 10.01
N ALA A 179 0.82 15.28 9.35
CA ALA A 179 0.94 13.85 9.17
C ALA A 179 2.08 13.46 8.22
N GLU A 180 2.31 14.23 7.16
CA GLU A 180 3.45 14.04 6.27
C GLU A 180 4.78 14.23 7.01
N ALA A 181 4.93 15.32 7.75
CA ALA A 181 6.13 15.60 8.53
C ALA A 181 6.39 14.50 9.56
N PHE A 182 5.36 14.06 10.25
CA PHE A 182 5.43 12.95 11.21
C PHE A 182 5.88 11.65 10.54
N LEU A 183 5.20 11.22 9.47
CA LEU A 183 5.52 9.97 8.78
C LEU A 183 6.93 9.99 8.18
N ARG A 184 7.34 11.09 7.55
CA ARG A 184 8.70 11.23 7.03
C ARG A 184 9.75 11.07 8.12
N LYS A 185 9.53 11.68 9.29
CA LYS A 185 10.42 11.55 10.45
C LYS A 185 10.49 10.11 10.94
N GLU A 186 9.34 9.48 11.17
CA GLU A 186 9.27 8.12 11.72
C GLU A 186 9.82 7.07 10.75
N ILE A 187 9.59 7.23 9.44
CA ILE A 187 10.19 6.39 8.39
C ILE A 187 11.72 6.55 8.42
N LYS A 188 12.22 7.80 8.42
CA LYS A 188 13.66 8.06 8.36
C LYS A 188 14.41 7.55 9.59
N ASN A 189 13.78 7.59 10.75
CA ASN A 189 14.35 7.06 11.98
C ASN A 189 14.64 5.55 11.90
N ARG A 190 13.80 4.80 11.19
CA ARG A 190 13.90 3.32 11.07
C ARG A 190 14.58 2.86 9.78
N PHE A 191 14.26 3.49 8.67
CA PHE A 191 14.70 3.12 7.33
C PHE A 191 15.57 4.21 6.72
N LYS A 192 16.80 4.36 7.24
CA LYS A 192 17.71 5.46 6.88
C LYS A 192 18.06 5.50 5.39
N SER A 193 18.18 4.34 4.74
CA SER A 193 18.51 4.17 3.32
C SER A 193 17.30 4.23 2.40
N ALA A 194 16.08 4.05 2.93
CA ALA A 194 14.90 3.99 2.09
C ALA A 194 14.54 5.36 1.48
N GLU A 195 14.29 5.36 0.19
CA GLU A 195 13.79 6.52 -0.54
C GLU A 195 12.28 6.65 -0.35
N ILE A 196 11.80 7.85 -0.01
CA ILE A 196 10.37 8.18 -0.07
C ILE A 196 10.14 8.87 -1.42
N VAL A 197 9.63 8.10 -2.39
CA VAL A 197 9.51 8.53 -3.79
C VAL A 197 8.50 9.67 -3.94
N TYR A 198 7.36 9.56 -3.26
CA TYR A 198 6.38 10.65 -3.19
C TYR A 198 5.46 10.54 -1.97
N VAL A 199 4.81 11.67 -1.66
CA VAL A 199 3.74 11.78 -0.66
C VAL A 199 2.59 12.57 -1.30
N VAL A 200 1.41 11.96 -1.43
CA VAL A 200 0.24 12.56 -2.10
C VAL A 200 -1.05 12.36 -1.30
#